data_a3591a5e39d003e136e39d7228f77f4d
#
_entry.id   a3591a5e39d003e136e39d7228f77f4d
#
_cell.length_a   1.000
_cell.length_b   1.000
_cell.length_c   1.000
_cell.angle_alpha   90.00
_cell.angle_beta   90.00
_cell.angle_gamma   90.00
#
_symmetry.space_group_name_H-M   'P 1'
#
loop_
_entity.id
_entity.type
_entity.pdbx_description
1 polymer ?
#
loop_
_entity_poly.entity_id
_entity_poly.type
_entity_poly.pdbx_seq_one_letter_code
_entity_poly.pdbx_strand_id
1 'polypeptide(L)'
;MHASLIAPLLKRLGRSVLLVLLLGMGLVRGAPSPVLGQDTGTGAFSRLGFGARGMALGNALVADPSADVSPHYNPALLPSASGQRVSASAALLSFDRKLQFLEFTTPIGPTAGVGLSLIHAGVGNIDGRNADGAHTETLSTDEFALSLAFGNRFANWFAVGTALTLYQSDLVPEVNPVRGFGVDLGVSVQATDRLSMAAAVNDLLAKYEWDTSAVGGGSHTDRFPVRLRFGAGYSLLGERLRLLAEIESHYTSRERRVSDFLVTSGGPQAQTRTESFLLHDLRGRVGASFRAVDILELRAGLDRIGVRDVSGLRPSAGFGVRQSIGDLDLRIHYTATLEPYVRTVMNTGTVGLFL
;
A
#
# COMPACT_ATOMS: atom_id res chain seq x y z
N MET A 1 -43.18 -7.17 7.43
CA MET A 1 -42.97 -6.39 8.66
C MET A 1 -41.48 -6.29 9.07
N HIS A 2 -40.53 -6.12 8.16
CA HIS A 2 -39.08 -6.06 8.51
C HIS A 2 -38.35 -4.76 8.12
N ALA A 3 -39.04 -3.81 7.48
CA ALA A 3 -38.41 -2.57 7.01
C ALA A 3 -38.25 -1.47 8.10
N SER A 4 -39.00 -1.54 9.20
CA SER A 4 -39.04 -0.47 10.21
C SER A 4 -37.91 -0.52 11.26
N LEU A 5 -37.15 -1.62 11.36
CA LEU A 5 -36.04 -1.78 12.31
C LEU A 5 -34.67 -1.40 11.74
N ILE A 6 -34.53 -1.28 10.43
CA ILE A 6 -33.26 -1.02 9.76
C ILE A 6 -32.87 0.48 9.82
N ALA A 7 -33.84 1.37 9.71
CA ALA A 7 -33.60 2.81 9.68
C ALA A 7 -32.97 3.39 10.98
N PRO A 8 -33.41 3.03 12.21
CA PRO A 8 -32.79 3.52 13.43
C PRO A 8 -31.41 2.90 13.68
N LEU A 9 -31.17 1.67 13.21
CA LEU A 9 -29.87 0.99 13.33
C LEU A 9 -28.82 1.65 12.43
N LEU A 10 -29.18 1.98 11.19
CA LEU A 10 -28.33 2.72 10.26
C LEU A 10 -27.98 4.14 10.77
N LYS A 11 -28.92 4.83 11.43
CA LYS A 11 -28.67 6.15 12.04
C LYS A 11 -27.71 6.08 13.24
N ARG A 12 -27.78 5.05 14.08
CA ARG A 12 -26.84 4.87 15.21
C ARG A 12 -25.46 4.46 14.74
N LEU A 13 -25.36 3.57 13.75
CA LEU A 13 -24.10 3.12 13.13
C LEU A 13 -23.39 4.23 12.36
N GLY A 14 -24.14 5.04 11.59
CA GLY A 14 -23.58 6.19 10.88
C GLY A 14 -22.96 7.23 11.83
N ARG A 15 -23.57 7.42 13.03
CA ARG A 15 -23.01 8.33 14.05
C ARG A 15 -21.72 7.81 14.68
N SER A 16 -21.61 6.53 14.97
CA SER A 16 -20.42 5.95 15.59
C SER A 16 -19.24 5.86 14.62
N VAL A 17 -19.48 5.50 13.36
CA VAL A 17 -18.45 5.50 12.30
C VAL A 17 -18.01 6.93 11.96
N LEU A 18 -18.95 7.87 11.92
CA LEU A 18 -18.67 9.29 11.72
C LEU A 18 -17.88 9.88 12.89
N LEU A 19 -18.16 9.47 14.14
CA LEU A 19 -17.43 9.93 15.33
C LEU A 19 -15.98 9.43 15.36
N VAL A 20 -15.73 8.18 14.94
CA VAL A 20 -14.38 7.62 14.82
C VAL A 20 -13.60 8.31 13.69
N LEU A 21 -14.25 8.60 12.55
CA LEU A 21 -13.67 9.38 11.47
C LEU A 21 -13.37 10.83 11.88
N LEU A 22 -14.27 11.47 12.63
CA LEU A 22 -14.10 12.84 13.12
C LEU A 22 -13.06 12.96 14.25
N LEU A 23 -12.92 11.95 15.11
CA LEU A 23 -11.86 11.88 16.13
C LEU A 23 -10.48 11.69 15.48
N GLY A 24 -10.39 10.91 14.40
CA GLY A 24 -9.17 10.80 13.58
C GLY A 24 -8.79 12.12 12.89
N MET A 25 -9.78 12.89 12.43
CA MET A 25 -9.58 14.20 11.79
C MET A 25 -9.20 15.31 12.78
N GLY A 26 -9.58 15.19 14.07
CA GLY A 26 -9.32 16.24 15.08
C GLY A 26 -7.87 16.34 15.55
N LEU A 27 -7.03 15.35 15.27
CA LEU A 27 -5.63 15.29 15.74
C LEU A 27 -4.61 15.92 14.77
N VAL A 28 -5.04 16.39 13.59
CA VAL A 28 -4.11 16.92 12.56
C VAL A 28 -4.35 18.41 12.31
N ARG A 29 -3.86 19.25 13.22
CA ARG A 29 -3.59 20.67 12.92
C ARG A 29 -2.10 20.80 12.57
N GLY A 30 -1.75 20.59 11.31
CA GLY A 30 -0.41 20.76 10.77
C GLY A 30 -0.34 21.92 9.77
N ALA A 31 0.79 22.61 9.72
CA ALA A 31 1.11 23.69 8.79
C ALA A 31 0.90 23.29 7.30
N PRO A 32 0.69 24.24 6.39
CA PRO A 32 0.49 23.94 4.97
C PRO A 32 1.76 23.32 4.39
N SER A 33 1.68 22.06 3.99
CA SER A 33 2.74 21.42 3.22
C SER A 33 2.57 21.80 1.73
N PRO A 34 3.65 22.12 1.01
CA PRO A 34 3.57 22.32 -0.42
C PRO A 34 3.11 21.03 -1.11
N VAL A 35 2.21 21.14 -2.07
CA VAL A 35 1.76 20.05 -2.92
C VAL A 35 2.92 19.68 -3.84
N LEU A 36 3.78 18.79 -3.39
CA LEU A 36 4.75 18.11 -4.23
C LEU A 36 4.14 16.76 -4.62
N GLY A 37 4.28 16.39 -5.90
CA GLY A 37 3.65 15.26 -6.54
C GLY A 37 3.47 14.04 -5.64
N GLN A 38 2.23 13.69 -5.39
CA GLN A 38 1.82 12.59 -4.52
C GLN A 38 2.35 11.28 -5.12
N ASP A 39 3.04 10.46 -4.33
CA ASP A 39 3.69 9.20 -4.70
C ASP A 39 4.94 9.26 -5.61
N THR A 40 5.55 10.40 -5.82
CA THR A 40 6.87 10.50 -6.44
C THR A 40 7.95 10.39 -5.37
N GLY A 41 8.16 9.25 -4.82
CA GLY A 41 9.21 9.04 -3.81
C GLY A 41 9.85 7.68 -3.98
N THR A 42 11.02 7.54 -3.38
CA THR A 42 11.77 6.28 -3.31
C THR A 42 10.85 5.13 -2.94
N GLY A 43 10.91 4.02 -3.69
CA GLY A 43 10.08 2.84 -3.49
C GLY A 43 8.59 3.04 -3.79
N ALA A 44 8.20 3.99 -4.67
CA ALA A 44 6.81 4.24 -5.02
C ALA A 44 6.08 2.99 -5.52
N PHE A 45 6.79 2.09 -6.19
CA PHE A 45 6.24 0.83 -6.69
C PHE A 45 5.65 -0.04 -5.56
N SER A 46 6.27 -0.07 -4.37
CA SER A 46 5.79 -0.86 -3.22
C SER A 46 4.51 -0.32 -2.59
N ARG A 47 3.96 0.80 -3.09
CA ARG A 47 2.78 1.49 -2.53
C ARG A 47 1.61 1.60 -3.51
N LEU A 48 1.71 0.99 -4.67
CA LEU A 48 0.63 1.03 -5.69
C LEU A 48 -0.62 0.24 -5.27
N GLY A 49 -0.47 -0.70 -4.35
CA GLY A 49 -1.46 -1.69 -3.97
C GLY A 49 -1.24 -3.01 -4.73
N PHE A 50 -1.59 -4.12 -4.11
CA PHE A 50 -1.30 -5.45 -4.64
C PHE A 50 -2.47 -6.40 -4.48
N GLY A 51 -2.58 -7.30 -5.46
CA GLY A 51 -3.69 -8.21 -5.54
C GLY A 51 -5.00 -7.51 -5.98
N ALA A 52 -5.71 -8.11 -6.92
CA ALA A 52 -6.95 -7.52 -7.44
C ALA A 52 -7.98 -7.26 -6.33
N ARG A 53 -8.01 -8.12 -5.28
CA ARG A 53 -8.91 -7.91 -4.15
C ARG A 53 -8.60 -6.63 -3.38
N GLY A 54 -7.32 -6.40 -3.03
CA GLY A 54 -6.90 -5.22 -2.29
C GLY A 54 -7.17 -3.93 -3.07
N MET A 55 -6.81 -3.93 -4.35
CA MET A 55 -7.03 -2.79 -5.23
C MET A 55 -8.51 -2.49 -5.44
N ALA A 56 -9.37 -3.52 -5.56
CA ALA A 56 -10.82 -3.35 -5.67
C ALA A 56 -11.45 -2.71 -4.43
N LEU A 57 -10.83 -2.90 -3.26
CA LEU A 57 -11.27 -2.34 -1.97
C LEU A 57 -10.56 -1.02 -1.63
N GLY A 58 -10.00 -0.32 -2.64
CA GLY A 58 -9.30 0.94 -2.45
C GLY A 58 -8.06 0.80 -1.55
N ASN A 59 -7.45 -0.38 -1.47
CA ASN A 59 -6.32 -0.70 -0.59
C ASN A 59 -6.60 -0.51 0.93
N ALA A 60 -7.86 -0.48 1.35
CA ALA A 60 -8.28 -0.28 2.75
C ALA A 60 -8.26 -1.61 3.54
N LEU A 61 -7.15 -2.36 3.49
CA LEU A 61 -7.08 -3.73 4.02
C LEU A 61 -6.34 -3.86 5.36
N VAL A 62 -5.86 -2.79 5.96
CA VAL A 62 -5.07 -2.86 7.20
C VAL A 62 -5.81 -3.60 8.34
N ALA A 63 -7.14 -3.52 8.37
CA ALA A 63 -8.01 -4.12 9.39
C ALA A 63 -8.93 -5.23 8.85
N ASP A 64 -8.57 -5.87 7.73
CA ASP A 64 -9.41 -6.92 7.14
C ASP A 64 -8.89 -8.34 7.47
N PRO A 65 -9.44 -9.04 8.49
CA PRO A 65 -9.05 -10.39 8.88
C PRO A 65 -9.72 -11.49 8.05
N SER A 66 -10.18 -11.19 6.84
CA SER A 66 -10.76 -12.20 5.95
C SER A 66 -9.74 -13.27 5.58
N ALA A 67 -10.22 -14.42 5.09
CA ALA A 67 -9.36 -15.55 4.73
C ALA A 67 -8.29 -15.23 3.66
N ASP A 68 -8.51 -14.16 2.86
CA ASP A 68 -7.56 -13.67 1.85
C ASP A 68 -6.60 -12.61 2.44
N VAL A 69 -6.09 -12.83 3.65
CA VAL A 69 -5.16 -11.89 4.26
C VAL A 69 -3.89 -11.77 3.44
N SER A 70 -3.41 -10.54 3.25
CA SER A 70 -2.12 -10.26 2.69
C SER A 70 -1.23 -9.58 3.72
N PRO A 71 -0.09 -10.19 4.09
CA PRO A 71 0.85 -9.62 5.05
C PRO A 71 1.43 -8.29 4.60
N HIS A 72 1.43 -8.01 3.30
CA HIS A 72 1.85 -6.71 2.76
C HIS A 72 1.00 -5.55 3.30
N TYR A 73 -0.30 -5.77 3.55
CA TYR A 73 -1.16 -4.75 4.13
C TYR A 73 -1.00 -4.64 5.65
N ASN A 74 -0.92 -5.78 6.35
CA ASN A 74 -0.68 -5.83 7.80
C ASN A 74 -0.24 -7.24 8.21
N PRO A 75 1.00 -7.44 8.67
CA PRO A 75 1.49 -8.75 9.09
C PRO A 75 0.74 -9.34 10.30
N ALA A 76 0.10 -8.49 11.13
CA ALA A 76 -0.70 -8.97 12.26
C ALA A 76 -1.97 -9.72 11.87
N LEU A 77 -2.36 -9.70 10.58
CA LEU A 77 -3.51 -10.45 10.08
C LEU A 77 -3.17 -11.92 9.76
N LEU A 78 -1.89 -12.28 9.64
CA LEU A 78 -1.45 -13.65 9.29
C LEU A 78 -2.05 -14.77 10.16
N PRO A 79 -2.24 -14.61 11.48
CA PRO A 79 -2.90 -15.62 12.31
C PRO A 79 -4.38 -15.85 11.97
N SER A 80 -4.97 -15.04 11.09
CA SER A 80 -6.35 -15.21 10.61
C SER A 80 -6.43 -16.01 9.30
N ALA A 81 -5.29 -16.40 8.72
CA ALA A 81 -5.26 -17.26 7.54
C ALA A 81 -5.93 -18.62 7.86
N SER A 82 -6.85 -19.06 7.00
CA SER A 82 -7.63 -20.29 7.19
C SER A 82 -6.92 -21.55 6.70
N GLY A 83 -5.82 -21.40 5.95
CA GLY A 83 -5.07 -22.50 5.34
C GLY A 83 -3.85 -21.96 4.59
N GLN A 84 -3.17 -22.86 3.90
CA GLN A 84 -2.08 -22.46 3.02
C GLN A 84 -2.65 -21.77 1.77
N ARG A 85 -2.01 -20.70 1.34
CA ARG A 85 -2.42 -19.97 0.13
C ARG A 85 -1.22 -19.60 -0.70
N VAL A 86 -1.33 -19.84 -2.01
CA VAL A 86 -0.45 -19.25 -3.03
C VAL A 86 -1.30 -18.35 -3.92
N SER A 87 -0.85 -17.12 -4.17
CA SER A 87 -1.52 -16.23 -5.11
C SER A 87 -0.54 -15.52 -6.02
N ALA A 88 -0.93 -15.34 -7.28
CA ALA A 88 -0.18 -14.60 -8.27
C ALA A 88 -1.08 -13.52 -8.88
N SER A 89 -0.54 -12.31 -9.02
CA SER A 89 -1.25 -11.16 -9.58
C SER A 89 -0.40 -10.47 -10.63
N ALA A 90 -1.07 -9.96 -11.65
CA ALA A 90 -0.46 -9.08 -12.64
C ALA A 90 -1.39 -7.91 -12.92
N ALA A 91 -0.81 -6.71 -13.01
CA ALA A 91 -1.50 -5.51 -13.43
C ALA A 91 -0.94 -5.03 -14.77
N LEU A 92 -1.86 -4.69 -15.68
CA LEU A 92 -1.56 -4.08 -16.96
C LEU A 92 -1.70 -2.55 -16.80
N LEU A 93 -0.59 -1.86 -16.96
CA LEU A 93 -0.50 -0.41 -16.86
C LEU A 93 -0.13 0.19 -18.22
N SER A 94 -0.42 1.47 -18.40
CA SER A 94 -0.01 2.22 -19.59
C SER A 94 1.50 2.44 -19.62
N PHE A 95 2.06 2.71 -20.81
CA PHE A 95 3.48 3.02 -21.04
C PHE A 95 4.42 1.87 -20.70
N ASP A 96 4.07 0.66 -21.11
CA ASP A 96 4.87 -0.55 -20.92
C ASP A 96 5.31 -0.82 -19.47
N ARG A 97 4.55 -0.23 -18.50
CA ARG A 97 4.74 -0.48 -17.08
C ARG A 97 4.14 -1.82 -16.69
N LYS A 98 4.87 -2.54 -15.87
CA LYS A 98 4.51 -3.86 -15.35
C LYS A 98 4.44 -3.79 -13.82
N LEU A 99 3.47 -4.51 -13.25
CA LEU A 99 3.38 -4.73 -11.82
C LEU A 99 2.92 -6.15 -11.58
N GLN A 100 3.74 -6.93 -10.92
CA GLN A 100 3.51 -8.33 -10.61
C GLN A 100 3.65 -8.56 -9.11
N PHE A 101 2.85 -9.46 -8.58
CA PHE A 101 2.86 -9.80 -7.17
C PHE A 101 2.66 -11.29 -6.99
N LEU A 102 3.57 -11.93 -6.27
CA LEU A 102 3.47 -13.32 -5.86
C LEU A 102 3.46 -13.39 -4.34
N GLU A 103 2.57 -14.18 -3.77
CA GLU A 103 2.41 -14.30 -2.33
C GLU A 103 2.13 -15.73 -1.93
N PHE A 104 2.79 -16.15 -0.84
CA PHE A 104 2.52 -17.40 -0.13
C PHE A 104 2.22 -17.06 1.33
N THR A 105 1.16 -17.64 1.89
CA THR A 105 0.82 -17.55 3.32
C THR A 105 0.46 -18.90 3.86
N THR A 106 0.86 -19.18 5.10
CA THR A 106 0.53 -20.42 5.81
C THR A 106 0.36 -20.17 7.29
N PRO A 107 -0.66 -20.77 7.94
CA PRO A 107 -0.74 -20.80 9.38
C PRO A 107 0.38 -21.69 9.95
N ILE A 108 0.91 -21.31 11.11
CA ILE A 108 1.85 -22.10 11.90
C ILE A 108 1.24 -22.35 13.27
N GLY A 109 0.82 -23.58 13.51
CA GLY A 109 0.12 -23.93 14.75
C GLY A 109 -1.18 -23.12 14.92
N PRO A 110 -1.72 -23.05 16.15
CA PRO A 110 -3.06 -22.50 16.35
C PRO A 110 -3.09 -20.96 16.39
N THR A 111 -1.95 -20.30 16.59
CA THR A 111 -1.92 -18.85 16.89
C THR A 111 -1.03 -18.02 15.98
N ALA A 112 -0.22 -18.63 15.15
CA ALA A 112 0.75 -17.91 14.32
C ALA A 112 0.52 -18.13 12.81
N GLY A 113 1.10 -17.25 12.00
CA GLY A 113 1.15 -17.40 10.56
C GLY A 113 2.42 -16.76 9.99
N VAL A 114 2.85 -17.28 8.85
CA VAL A 114 3.99 -16.79 8.07
C VAL A 114 3.52 -16.42 6.66
N GLY A 115 4.14 -15.40 6.10
CA GLY A 115 3.91 -14.98 4.73
C GLY A 115 5.22 -14.65 4.03
N LEU A 116 5.31 -15.02 2.76
CA LEU A 116 6.37 -14.62 1.84
C LEU A 116 5.73 -13.92 0.65
N SER A 117 6.24 -12.76 0.27
CA SER A 117 5.74 -12.07 -0.91
C SER A 117 6.88 -11.47 -1.75
N LEU A 118 6.67 -11.46 -3.06
CA LEU A 118 7.56 -10.86 -4.04
C LEU A 118 6.76 -9.87 -4.89
N ILE A 119 7.23 -8.65 -4.94
CA ILE A 119 6.75 -7.60 -5.84
C ILE A 119 7.80 -7.40 -6.92
N HIS A 120 7.37 -7.31 -8.16
CA HIS A 120 8.16 -6.85 -9.28
C HIS A 120 7.43 -5.73 -9.99
N ALA A 121 8.10 -4.61 -10.18
CA ALA A 121 7.64 -3.49 -10.99
C ALA A 121 8.72 -3.11 -11.99
N GLY A 122 8.34 -2.74 -13.20
CA GLY A 122 9.29 -2.36 -14.22
C GLY A 122 8.65 -1.53 -15.33
N VAL A 123 9.49 -0.87 -16.11
CA VAL A 123 9.12 -0.17 -17.33
C VAL A 123 10.00 -0.70 -18.45
N GLY A 124 9.37 -1.20 -19.51
CA GLY A 124 10.09 -1.66 -20.71
C GLY A 124 10.05 -0.63 -21.84
N ASN A 125 10.78 -0.92 -22.92
CA ASN A 125 10.72 -0.15 -24.18
C ASN A 125 10.90 1.37 -24.02
N ILE A 126 11.76 1.79 -23.10
CA ILE A 126 12.09 3.23 -22.94
C ILE A 126 13.00 3.65 -24.08
N ASP A 127 12.55 4.60 -24.90
CA ASP A 127 13.29 5.10 -26.04
C ASP A 127 14.42 6.05 -25.57
N GLY A 128 15.62 5.51 -25.45
CA GLY A 128 16.84 6.27 -25.13
C GLY A 128 17.23 7.19 -26.29
N ARG A 129 17.48 8.48 -25.98
CA ARG A 129 17.85 9.49 -26.98
C ARG A 129 19.04 10.31 -26.54
N ASN A 130 19.88 10.68 -27.50
CA ASN A 130 20.97 11.64 -27.27
C ASN A 130 20.44 13.08 -27.23
N ALA A 131 21.34 14.06 -26.99
CA ALA A 131 20.99 15.48 -26.93
C ALA A 131 20.38 16.03 -28.24
N ASP A 132 20.66 15.40 -29.38
CA ASP A 132 20.13 15.81 -30.70
C ASP A 132 18.77 15.12 -30.97
N GLY A 133 18.27 14.29 -30.05
CA GLY A 133 16.99 13.59 -30.15
C GLY A 133 17.05 12.31 -30.98
N ALA A 134 18.24 11.86 -31.44
CA ALA A 134 18.40 10.60 -32.15
C ALA A 134 18.33 9.42 -31.18
N HIS A 135 17.65 8.35 -31.60
CA HIS A 135 17.56 7.11 -30.82
C HIS A 135 18.97 6.52 -30.60
N THR A 136 19.28 6.13 -29.38
CA THR A 136 20.54 5.50 -29.00
C THR A 136 20.35 4.02 -28.68
N GLU A 137 19.42 3.71 -27.79
CA GLU A 137 19.17 2.37 -27.30
C GLU A 137 17.77 2.25 -26.71
N THR A 138 17.31 1.00 -26.48
CA THR A 138 16.07 0.74 -25.75
C THR A 138 16.41 0.37 -24.31
N LEU A 139 15.95 1.17 -23.36
CA LEU A 139 16.19 1.01 -21.94
C LEU A 139 15.04 0.28 -21.24
N SER A 140 15.30 -0.28 -20.07
CA SER A 140 14.31 -0.82 -19.15
C SER A 140 14.71 -0.54 -17.71
N THR A 141 13.73 -0.57 -16.81
CA THR A 141 13.95 -0.47 -15.38
C THR A 141 13.25 -1.60 -14.67
N ASP A 142 13.85 -2.10 -13.59
CA ASP A 142 13.29 -3.17 -12.78
C ASP A 142 13.45 -2.84 -11.28
N GLU A 143 12.37 -3.02 -10.52
CA GLU A 143 12.34 -2.85 -9.07
C GLU A 143 11.71 -4.09 -8.43
N PHE A 144 12.32 -4.57 -7.35
CA PHE A 144 11.88 -5.75 -6.62
C PHE A 144 11.74 -5.46 -5.13
N ALA A 145 10.74 -6.10 -4.50
CA ALA A 145 10.63 -6.16 -3.05
C ALA A 145 10.28 -7.58 -2.63
N LEU A 146 11.16 -8.20 -1.85
CA LEU A 146 10.97 -9.53 -1.25
C LEU A 146 10.69 -9.36 0.24
N SER A 147 9.52 -9.78 0.71
CA SER A 147 9.09 -9.62 2.10
C SER A 147 8.84 -10.96 2.77
N LEU A 148 9.38 -11.12 3.99
CA LEU A 148 9.09 -12.22 4.90
C LEU A 148 8.35 -11.65 6.10
N ALA A 149 7.15 -12.17 6.36
CA ALA A 149 6.28 -11.70 7.42
C ALA A 149 5.94 -12.81 8.42
N PHE A 150 5.80 -12.42 9.68
CA PHE A 150 5.37 -13.27 10.78
C PHE A 150 4.31 -12.56 11.60
N GLY A 151 3.24 -13.26 11.97
CA GLY A 151 2.20 -12.76 12.86
C GLY A 151 1.86 -13.78 13.94
N ASN A 152 1.55 -13.31 15.13
CA ASN A 152 1.11 -14.16 16.24
C ASN A 152 -0.10 -13.55 16.97
N ARG A 153 -1.06 -14.39 17.31
CA ARG A 153 -2.24 -14.07 18.10
C ARG A 153 -1.96 -14.35 19.57
N PHE A 154 -1.93 -13.30 20.38
CA PHE A 154 -1.68 -13.39 21.83
C PHE A 154 -2.97 -13.60 22.63
N ALA A 155 -4.09 -13.14 22.10
CA ALA A 155 -5.43 -13.38 22.65
C ALA A 155 -6.43 -13.52 21.49
N ASN A 156 -7.61 -14.06 21.74
CA ASN A 156 -8.63 -14.23 20.69
C ASN A 156 -9.01 -12.92 19.99
N TRP A 157 -8.80 -11.81 20.68
CA TRP A 157 -9.12 -10.47 20.19
C TRP A 157 -7.90 -9.65 19.78
N PHE A 158 -6.65 -10.16 19.96
CA PHE A 158 -5.42 -9.37 19.76
C PHE A 158 -4.31 -10.16 19.09
N ALA A 159 -3.77 -9.60 18.01
CA ALA A 159 -2.63 -10.13 17.28
C ALA A 159 -1.60 -9.04 16.97
N VAL A 160 -0.33 -9.44 16.86
CA VAL A 160 0.80 -8.59 16.47
C VAL A 160 1.56 -9.27 15.35
N GLY A 161 2.16 -8.50 14.47
CA GLY A 161 2.98 -9.03 13.39
C GLY A 161 4.11 -8.10 13.00
N THR A 162 5.11 -8.67 12.35
CA THR A 162 6.25 -7.96 11.78
C THR A 162 6.57 -8.51 10.39
N ALA A 163 7.13 -7.67 9.53
CA ALA A 163 7.69 -8.11 8.27
C ALA A 163 9.06 -7.46 8.05
N LEU A 164 9.94 -8.19 7.37
CA LEU A 164 11.22 -7.70 6.86
C LEU A 164 11.14 -7.72 5.34
N THR A 165 11.41 -6.58 4.71
CA THR A 165 11.37 -6.43 3.25
C THR A 165 12.75 -6.03 2.74
N LEU A 166 13.24 -6.79 1.77
CA LEU A 166 14.45 -6.49 0.99
C LEU A 166 14.03 -5.84 -0.31
N TYR A 167 14.57 -4.66 -0.59
CA TYR A 167 14.33 -3.89 -1.80
C TYR A 167 15.54 -3.95 -2.72
N GLN A 168 15.29 -4.00 -4.03
CA GLN A 168 16.31 -3.81 -5.06
C GLN A 168 15.74 -2.93 -6.16
N SER A 169 16.54 -1.99 -6.66
CA SER A 169 16.14 -1.09 -7.73
C SER A 169 17.28 -0.98 -8.75
N ASP A 170 16.94 -1.21 -10.02
CA ASP A 170 17.79 -1.11 -11.18
C ASP A 170 17.15 -0.14 -12.16
N LEU A 171 17.59 1.12 -12.11
CA LEU A 171 16.96 2.23 -12.84
C LEU A 171 17.88 2.83 -13.92
N VAL A 172 19.19 2.66 -13.81
CA VAL A 172 20.18 3.29 -14.68
C VAL A 172 21.21 2.25 -15.07
N PRO A 173 21.38 1.93 -16.36
CA PRO A 173 22.25 0.86 -16.82
C PRO A 173 23.71 0.98 -16.36
N GLU A 174 24.23 2.22 -16.25
CA GLU A 174 25.62 2.48 -15.89
C GLU A 174 25.85 2.51 -14.37
N VAL A 175 24.80 2.42 -13.57
CA VAL A 175 24.86 2.43 -12.10
C VAL A 175 24.48 1.06 -11.57
N ASN A 176 25.28 0.53 -10.65
CA ASN A 176 24.97 -0.76 -10.04
C ASN A 176 23.59 -0.74 -9.34
N PRO A 177 22.81 -1.83 -9.43
CA PRO A 177 21.53 -1.95 -8.75
C PRO A 177 21.67 -1.66 -7.26
N VAL A 178 20.81 -0.77 -6.76
CA VAL A 178 20.82 -0.38 -5.34
C VAL A 178 19.93 -1.32 -4.54
N ARG A 179 20.32 -1.56 -3.28
CA ARG A 179 19.58 -2.40 -2.35
C ARG A 179 19.24 -1.65 -1.08
N GLY A 180 18.13 -2.04 -0.48
CA GLY A 180 17.67 -1.53 0.79
C GLY A 180 16.93 -2.58 1.59
N PHE A 181 16.62 -2.29 2.83
CA PHE A 181 15.73 -3.10 3.64
C PHE A 181 14.80 -2.21 4.44
N GLY A 182 13.60 -2.72 4.73
CA GLY A 182 12.60 -2.07 5.56
C GLY A 182 11.98 -3.05 6.54
N VAL A 183 11.39 -2.52 7.60
CA VAL A 183 10.68 -3.28 8.62
C VAL A 183 9.26 -2.75 8.72
N ASP A 184 8.29 -3.67 8.76
CA ASP A 184 6.90 -3.37 9.01
C ASP A 184 6.48 -3.96 10.36
N LEU A 185 5.65 -3.22 11.07
CA LEU A 185 5.02 -3.65 12.33
C LEU A 185 3.52 -3.47 12.20
N GLY A 186 2.78 -4.42 12.77
CA GLY A 186 1.33 -4.38 12.75
C GLY A 186 0.69 -4.86 14.03
N VAL A 187 -0.50 -4.34 14.31
CA VAL A 187 -1.38 -4.83 15.35
C VAL A 187 -2.79 -4.97 14.79
N SER A 188 -3.52 -5.98 15.28
CA SER A 188 -4.92 -6.23 14.92
C SER A 188 -5.73 -6.53 16.16
N VAL A 189 -6.91 -5.93 16.25
CA VAL A 189 -7.85 -6.06 17.36
C VAL A 189 -9.22 -6.45 16.81
N GLN A 190 -9.74 -7.58 17.22
CA GLN A 190 -11.14 -7.96 17.01
C GLN A 190 -11.96 -7.42 18.17
N ALA A 191 -12.52 -6.22 18.00
CA ALA A 191 -13.24 -5.49 19.07
C ALA A 191 -14.60 -6.13 19.38
N THR A 192 -15.28 -6.66 18.36
CA THR A 192 -16.51 -7.48 18.46
C THR A 192 -16.53 -8.49 17.32
N ASP A 193 -17.48 -9.41 17.29
CA ASP A 193 -17.65 -10.37 16.18
C ASP A 193 -17.81 -9.70 14.81
N ARG A 194 -18.19 -8.42 14.78
CA ARG A 194 -18.44 -7.66 13.54
C ARG A 194 -17.45 -6.53 13.29
N LEU A 195 -16.69 -6.09 14.31
CA LEU A 195 -15.81 -4.94 14.23
C LEU A 195 -14.37 -5.38 14.44
N SER A 196 -13.56 -5.23 13.40
CA SER A 196 -12.10 -5.34 13.46
C SER A 196 -11.47 -3.94 13.38
N MET A 197 -10.38 -3.73 14.11
CA MET A 197 -9.56 -2.50 14.07
C MET A 197 -8.11 -2.90 13.96
N ALA A 198 -7.30 -2.08 13.31
CA ALA A 198 -5.88 -2.36 13.20
C ALA A 198 -5.05 -1.10 13.00
N ALA A 199 -3.77 -1.23 13.33
CA ALA A 199 -2.76 -0.24 12.99
C ALA A 199 -1.54 -0.94 12.39
N ALA A 200 -0.83 -0.24 11.51
CA ALA A 200 0.44 -0.69 10.97
C ALA A 200 1.39 0.49 10.77
N VAL A 201 2.68 0.21 10.91
CA VAL A 201 3.78 1.10 10.54
C VAL A 201 4.58 0.37 9.49
N ASN A 202 4.72 0.96 8.30
CA ASN A 202 5.43 0.35 7.20
C ASN A 202 6.66 1.16 6.79
N ASP A 203 7.63 0.48 6.18
CA ASP A 203 8.86 1.04 5.62
C ASP A 203 9.77 1.71 6.67
N LEU A 204 9.73 1.24 7.94
CA LEU A 204 10.70 1.67 8.94
C LEU A 204 12.11 1.31 8.47
N LEU A 205 13.05 2.26 8.62
CA LEU A 205 14.45 2.11 8.25
C LEU A 205 14.71 1.96 6.73
N ALA A 206 13.67 1.96 5.89
CA ALA A 206 13.82 1.73 4.48
C ALA A 206 14.52 2.91 3.78
N LYS A 207 15.61 2.59 3.06
CA LYS A 207 16.41 3.54 2.29
C LYS A 207 17.17 2.86 1.18
N TYR A 208 17.50 3.62 0.15
CA TYR A 208 18.51 3.29 -0.85
C TYR A 208 19.76 4.14 -0.63
N GLU A 209 20.92 3.55 -0.84
CA GLU A 209 22.21 4.25 -0.84
C GLU A 209 22.80 4.12 -2.26
N TRP A 210 22.69 5.19 -3.03
CA TRP A 210 23.16 5.27 -4.40
C TRP A 210 24.64 5.64 -4.44
N ASP A 211 25.40 4.97 -5.30
CA ASP A 211 26.72 5.42 -5.72
C ASP A 211 26.65 5.68 -7.25
N THR A 212 26.64 6.94 -7.60
CA THR A 212 26.56 7.42 -8.99
C THR A 212 27.93 7.93 -9.49
N SER A 213 29.01 7.53 -8.85
CA SER A 213 30.38 7.95 -9.26
C SER A 213 30.75 7.51 -10.68
N ALA A 214 30.22 6.35 -11.14
CA ALA A 214 30.42 5.87 -12.50
C ALA A 214 29.90 6.83 -13.59
N VAL A 215 28.89 7.64 -13.28
CA VAL A 215 28.31 8.62 -14.20
C VAL A 215 28.65 10.09 -13.79
N GLY A 216 29.72 10.27 -13.02
CA GLY A 216 30.19 11.61 -12.59
C GLY A 216 29.43 12.21 -11.42
N GLY A 217 28.60 11.45 -10.74
CA GLY A 217 27.90 11.84 -9.52
C GLY A 217 28.67 11.51 -8.25
N GLY A 218 27.95 11.32 -7.14
CA GLY A 218 28.50 10.96 -5.82
C GLY A 218 27.51 10.08 -5.07
N SER A 219 27.81 9.79 -3.81
CA SER A 219 26.91 9.02 -2.96
C SER A 219 25.70 9.85 -2.53
N HIS A 220 24.51 9.23 -2.61
CA HIS A 220 23.25 9.84 -2.20
C HIS A 220 22.39 8.81 -1.47
N THR A 221 21.66 9.26 -0.44
CA THR A 221 20.72 8.41 0.31
C THR A 221 19.29 8.86 0.07
N ASP A 222 18.48 7.97 -0.44
CA ASP A 222 17.05 8.15 -0.62
C ASP A 222 16.27 7.35 0.42
N ARG A 223 15.54 8.03 1.30
CA ARG A 223 14.72 7.41 2.35
C ARG A 223 13.31 7.16 1.83
N PHE A 224 12.76 5.99 2.15
CA PHE A 224 11.34 5.70 1.92
C PHE A 224 10.49 6.51 2.90
N PRO A 225 9.27 6.90 2.52
CA PRO A 225 8.34 7.48 3.48
C PRO A 225 7.93 6.42 4.51
N VAL A 226 8.05 6.74 5.79
CA VAL A 226 7.43 5.95 6.85
C VAL A 226 5.92 6.16 6.80
N ARG A 227 5.15 5.07 6.76
CA ARG A 227 3.69 5.11 6.67
C ARG A 227 3.07 4.62 7.97
N LEU A 228 2.22 5.47 8.55
CA LEU A 228 1.36 5.10 9.67
C LEU A 228 -0.05 4.86 9.13
N ARG A 229 -0.61 3.68 9.42
CA ARG A 229 -1.91 3.26 8.91
C ARG A 229 -2.81 2.87 10.07
N PHE A 230 -4.05 3.34 10.05
CA PHE A 230 -5.09 2.99 11.01
C PHE A 230 -6.37 2.67 10.24
N GLY A 231 -7.02 1.57 10.57
CA GLY A 231 -8.24 1.19 9.89
C GLY A 231 -9.21 0.43 10.75
N ALA A 232 -10.42 0.33 10.20
CA ALA A 232 -11.52 -0.45 10.76
C ALA A 232 -12.26 -1.21 9.66
N GLY A 233 -12.71 -2.41 9.98
CA GLY A 233 -13.57 -3.24 9.16
C GLY A 233 -14.85 -3.59 9.90
N TYR A 234 -16.01 -3.48 9.24
CA TYR A 234 -17.29 -3.79 9.82
C TYR A 234 -18.10 -4.75 8.94
N SER A 235 -18.54 -5.87 9.53
CA SER A 235 -19.33 -6.91 8.84
C SER A 235 -20.82 -6.72 9.13
N LEU A 236 -21.62 -6.78 8.06
CA LEU A 236 -23.07 -6.61 8.06
C LEU A 236 -23.75 -7.77 7.32
N LEU A 237 -25.05 -7.90 7.46
CA LEU A 237 -25.90 -8.85 6.74
C LEU A 237 -25.40 -10.32 6.85
N GLY A 238 -24.98 -10.76 8.05
CA GLY A 238 -24.42 -12.09 8.24
C GLY A 238 -23.12 -12.28 7.47
N GLU A 239 -22.23 -11.29 7.50
CA GLU A 239 -20.94 -11.24 6.80
C GLU A 239 -21.01 -11.17 5.26
N ARG A 240 -22.21 -10.99 4.70
CA ARG A 240 -22.35 -10.77 3.24
C ARG A 240 -21.85 -9.42 2.77
N LEU A 241 -21.96 -8.39 3.63
CA LEU A 241 -21.48 -7.04 3.33
C LEU A 241 -20.37 -6.68 4.32
N ARG A 242 -19.20 -6.35 3.82
CA ARG A 242 -18.09 -5.85 4.60
C ARG A 242 -17.72 -4.44 4.16
N LEU A 243 -17.62 -3.54 5.11
CA LEU A 243 -17.20 -2.15 4.91
C LEU A 243 -15.83 -1.97 5.56
N LEU A 244 -14.92 -1.30 4.85
CA LEU A 244 -13.56 -1.04 5.27
C LEU A 244 -13.29 0.46 5.18
N ALA A 245 -12.60 1.00 6.17
CA ALA A 245 -12.11 2.38 6.16
C ALA A 245 -10.69 2.42 6.73
N GLU A 246 -9.84 3.24 6.13
CA GLU A 246 -8.44 3.38 6.53
C GLU A 246 -7.97 4.82 6.36
N ILE A 247 -7.13 5.26 7.28
CA ILE A 247 -6.37 6.52 7.19
C ILE A 247 -4.89 6.14 7.16
N GLU A 248 -4.17 6.70 6.19
CA GLU A 248 -2.73 6.54 6.05
C GLU A 248 -2.03 7.90 6.09
N SER A 249 -1.00 7.99 6.89
CA SER A 249 -0.15 9.16 7.03
C SER A 249 1.27 8.85 6.57
N HIS A 250 1.80 9.61 5.64
CA HIS A 250 3.14 9.48 5.09
C HIS A 250 4.07 10.51 5.70
N TYR A 251 5.21 10.08 6.21
CA TYR A 251 6.27 10.92 6.74
C TYR A 251 7.53 10.74 5.92
N THR A 252 7.93 11.77 5.17
CA THR A 252 9.14 11.74 4.34
C THR A 252 10.12 12.78 4.83
N SER A 253 11.31 12.36 5.28
CA SER A 253 12.42 13.28 5.58
C SER A 253 13.12 13.64 4.27
N ARG A 254 13.24 14.92 3.99
CA ARG A 254 13.99 15.45 2.85
C ARG A 254 15.04 16.42 3.29
N GLU A 255 16.16 16.42 2.57
CA GLU A 255 17.24 17.38 2.77
C GLU A 255 17.21 18.43 1.67
N ARG A 256 17.38 19.69 2.05
CA ARG A 256 17.49 20.81 1.13
C ARG A 256 18.81 21.51 1.39
N ARG A 257 19.59 21.73 0.36
CA ARG A 257 20.75 22.60 0.42
C ARG A 257 20.29 24.05 0.30
N VAL A 258 20.59 24.84 1.30
CA VAL A 258 20.32 26.29 1.33
C VAL A 258 21.65 26.99 1.26
N SER A 259 21.81 27.86 0.26
CA SER A 259 23.00 28.70 0.14
C SER A 259 22.69 30.09 0.70
N ASP A 260 23.34 30.43 1.80
CA ASP A 260 23.29 31.74 2.44
C ASP A 260 24.61 32.49 2.21
N PHE A 261 24.56 33.82 2.23
CA PHE A 261 25.76 34.66 2.21
C PHE A 261 26.02 35.18 3.61
N LEU A 262 27.14 34.76 4.20
CA LEU A 262 27.65 35.41 5.42
C LEU A 262 28.49 36.64 5.03
N VAL A 263 28.13 37.78 5.57
CA VAL A 263 28.94 38.99 5.42
C VAL A 263 30.05 38.91 6.49
N THR A 264 31.27 38.66 6.04
CA THR A 264 32.47 38.68 6.87
C THR A 264 33.25 39.95 6.62
N SER A 265 34.27 40.25 7.46
CA SER A 265 35.20 41.36 7.28
C SER A 265 35.98 41.31 5.93
N GLY A 266 36.03 40.14 5.29
CA GLY A 266 36.60 39.91 3.94
C GLY A 266 35.60 39.96 2.78
N GLY A 267 34.34 40.34 3.05
CA GLY A 267 33.27 40.36 2.05
C GLY A 267 32.25 39.20 2.19
N PRO A 268 31.23 39.17 1.35
CA PRO A 268 30.22 38.13 1.37
C PRO A 268 30.81 36.77 0.96
N GLN A 269 30.68 35.76 1.84
CA GLN A 269 31.08 34.39 1.55
C GLN A 269 29.84 33.51 1.44
N ALA A 270 29.73 32.71 0.37
CA ALA A 270 28.68 31.76 0.20
C ALA A 270 28.88 30.59 1.18
N GLN A 271 27.92 30.36 2.04
CA GLN A 271 27.87 29.20 2.91
C GLN A 271 26.70 28.32 2.51
N THR A 272 27.00 27.05 2.22
CA THR A 272 25.96 26.04 1.94
C THR A 272 25.69 25.25 3.21
N ARG A 273 24.46 25.25 3.65
CA ARG A 273 24.01 24.44 4.78
C ARG A 273 22.91 23.48 4.32
N THR A 274 22.94 22.26 4.86
CA THR A 274 21.89 21.28 4.62
C THR A 274 20.84 21.40 5.72
N GLU A 275 19.59 21.64 5.32
CA GLU A 275 18.43 21.65 6.23
C GLU A 275 17.57 20.43 5.94
N SER A 276 17.25 19.67 6.99
CA SER A 276 16.27 18.59 6.89
C SER A 276 14.87 19.11 7.23
N PHE A 277 13.87 18.72 6.46
CA PHE A 277 12.46 19.02 6.73
C PHE A 277 11.60 17.78 6.54
N LEU A 278 10.52 17.71 7.29
CA LEU A 278 9.57 16.60 7.27
C LEU A 278 8.37 16.98 6.41
N LEU A 279 8.14 16.21 5.36
CA LEU A 279 6.91 16.25 4.57
C LEU A 279 5.91 15.28 5.18
N HIS A 280 4.66 15.74 5.31
CA HIS A 280 3.55 14.96 5.82
C HIS A 280 2.38 15.02 4.85
N ASP A 281 1.86 13.84 4.48
CA ASP A 281 0.68 13.67 3.64
C ASP A 281 -0.31 12.72 4.31
N LEU A 282 -1.59 13.07 4.27
CA LEU A 282 -2.68 12.30 4.88
C LEU A 282 -3.68 11.87 3.81
N ARG A 283 -3.99 10.58 3.78
CA ARG A 283 -4.88 9.95 2.80
C ARG A 283 -5.91 9.08 3.48
N GLY A 284 -7.14 9.18 3.00
CA GLY A 284 -8.21 8.24 3.34
C GLY A 284 -8.36 7.15 2.29
N ARG A 285 -8.86 6.01 2.72
CA ARG A 285 -9.28 4.88 1.88
C ARG A 285 -10.57 4.30 2.38
N VAL A 286 -11.44 3.89 1.48
CA VAL A 286 -12.65 3.15 1.81
C VAL A 286 -12.86 2.01 0.83
N GLY A 287 -13.45 0.93 1.33
CA GLY A 287 -13.77 -0.24 0.52
C GLY A 287 -15.07 -0.89 0.98
N ALA A 288 -15.77 -1.50 0.05
CA ALA A 288 -16.94 -2.31 0.32
C ALA A 288 -16.87 -3.61 -0.49
N SER A 289 -17.13 -4.74 0.15
CA SER A 289 -17.33 -6.02 -0.52
C SER A 289 -18.71 -6.59 -0.20
N PHE A 290 -19.35 -7.12 -1.22
CA PHE A 290 -20.67 -7.73 -1.13
C PHE A 290 -20.67 -9.12 -1.75
N ARG A 291 -20.91 -10.14 -0.94
CA ARG A 291 -21.09 -11.52 -1.40
C ARG A 291 -22.50 -11.67 -1.95
N ALA A 292 -22.63 -11.54 -3.27
CA ALA A 292 -23.91 -11.62 -3.96
C ALA A 292 -24.49 -13.05 -3.89
N VAL A 293 -23.65 -14.03 -4.17
CA VAL A 293 -23.88 -15.48 -4.00
C VAL A 293 -22.57 -16.11 -3.47
N ASP A 294 -22.62 -17.37 -3.07
CA ASP A 294 -21.45 -18.02 -2.43
C ASP A 294 -20.20 -18.07 -3.32
N ILE A 295 -20.40 -18.09 -4.63
CA ILE A 295 -19.34 -18.13 -5.64
C ILE A 295 -18.89 -16.74 -6.14
N LEU A 296 -19.66 -15.67 -5.88
CA LEU A 296 -19.42 -14.34 -6.47
C LEU A 296 -19.44 -13.25 -5.41
N GLU A 297 -18.35 -12.51 -5.31
CA GLU A 297 -18.19 -11.32 -4.49
C GLU A 297 -17.94 -10.11 -5.37
N LEU A 298 -18.71 -9.04 -5.16
CA LEU A 298 -18.56 -7.74 -5.82
C LEU A 298 -17.85 -6.78 -4.88
N ARG A 299 -16.99 -5.91 -5.42
CA ARG A 299 -16.16 -4.99 -4.64
C ARG A 299 -16.11 -3.62 -5.29
N ALA A 300 -16.07 -2.60 -4.43
CA ALA A 300 -15.82 -1.23 -4.86
C ALA A 300 -14.99 -0.51 -3.80
N GLY A 301 -14.16 0.42 -4.22
CA GLY A 301 -13.29 1.16 -3.33
C GLY A 301 -12.86 2.51 -3.87
N LEU A 302 -12.39 3.34 -2.94
CA LEU A 302 -11.76 4.62 -3.22
C LEU A 302 -10.43 4.67 -2.46
N ASP A 303 -9.35 4.89 -3.17
CA ASP A 303 -8.00 5.11 -2.63
C ASP A 303 -7.62 6.58 -2.80
N ARG A 304 -6.69 7.05 -1.96
CA ARG A 304 -6.12 8.41 -2.01
C ARG A 304 -7.16 9.51 -1.87
N ILE A 305 -8.10 9.35 -0.95
CA ILE A 305 -9.00 10.43 -0.57
C ILE A 305 -8.17 11.47 0.18
N GLY A 306 -7.70 12.49 -0.51
CA GLY A 306 -6.91 13.58 0.08
C GLY A 306 -7.80 14.52 0.90
N VAL A 307 -7.27 15.02 2.01
CA VAL A 307 -8.00 15.97 2.87
C VAL A 307 -8.11 17.34 2.19
N ARG A 308 -7.19 17.67 1.29
CA ARG A 308 -7.09 18.99 0.64
C ARG A 308 -7.22 18.98 -0.89
N ASP A 309 -6.98 17.83 -1.50
CA ASP A 309 -6.99 17.68 -2.94
C ASP A 309 -7.56 16.31 -3.33
N VAL A 310 -8.59 16.33 -4.15
CA VAL A 310 -9.24 15.13 -4.70
C VAL A 310 -8.71 14.72 -6.07
N SER A 311 -7.76 15.47 -6.63
CA SER A 311 -7.20 15.18 -7.96
C SER A 311 -6.49 13.83 -8.03
N GLY A 312 -5.98 13.34 -6.90
CA GLY A 312 -5.34 12.04 -6.77
C GLY A 312 -6.29 10.86 -6.51
N LEU A 313 -7.60 11.09 -6.45
CA LEU A 313 -8.59 10.05 -6.14
C LEU A 313 -8.53 8.88 -7.12
N ARG A 314 -8.46 7.66 -6.60
CA ARG A 314 -8.40 6.41 -7.39
C ARG A 314 -9.61 5.54 -7.09
N PRO A 315 -10.71 5.70 -7.82
CA PRO A 315 -11.84 4.78 -7.75
C PRO A 315 -11.48 3.44 -8.36
N SER A 316 -12.00 2.38 -7.77
CA SER A 316 -11.82 1.01 -8.20
C SER A 316 -13.10 0.21 -8.06
N ALA A 317 -13.28 -0.76 -8.95
CA ALA A 317 -14.35 -1.74 -8.89
C ALA A 317 -13.81 -3.09 -9.36
N GLY A 318 -14.36 -4.17 -8.80
CA GLY A 318 -13.90 -5.51 -9.15
C GLY A 318 -14.85 -6.59 -8.66
N PHE A 319 -14.49 -7.82 -8.99
CA PHE A 319 -15.21 -9.00 -8.53
C PHE A 319 -14.23 -10.12 -8.19
N GLY A 320 -14.73 -11.10 -7.44
CA GLY A 320 -14.04 -12.35 -7.17
C GLY A 320 -14.95 -13.52 -7.40
N VAL A 321 -14.42 -14.56 -8.04
CA VAL A 321 -15.11 -15.85 -8.24
C VAL A 321 -14.37 -16.91 -7.47
N ARG A 322 -15.11 -17.71 -6.73
CA ARG A 322 -14.60 -18.84 -5.95
C ARG A 322 -15.14 -20.14 -6.49
N GLN A 323 -14.27 -21.12 -6.71
CA GLN A 323 -14.61 -22.47 -7.13
C GLN A 323 -13.84 -23.50 -6.31
N SER A 324 -14.55 -24.35 -5.57
CA SER A 324 -13.92 -25.46 -4.88
C SER A 324 -13.86 -26.67 -5.82
N ILE A 325 -12.69 -27.31 -5.89
CA ILE A 325 -12.40 -28.50 -6.71
C ILE A 325 -11.71 -29.53 -5.78
N GLY A 326 -12.51 -30.43 -5.22
CA GLY A 326 -12.03 -31.32 -4.16
C GLY A 326 -11.59 -30.51 -2.93
N ASP A 327 -10.38 -30.73 -2.46
CA ASP A 327 -9.80 -30.02 -1.30
C ASP A 327 -9.17 -28.66 -1.70
N LEU A 328 -9.12 -28.36 -2.99
CA LEU A 328 -8.59 -27.10 -3.51
C LEU A 328 -9.69 -26.04 -3.64
N ASP A 329 -9.40 -24.83 -3.18
CA ASP A 329 -10.26 -23.67 -3.36
C ASP A 329 -9.56 -22.67 -4.32
N LEU A 330 -10.03 -22.63 -5.55
CA LEU A 330 -9.54 -21.70 -6.58
C LEU A 330 -10.30 -20.38 -6.48
N ARG A 331 -9.59 -19.27 -6.39
CA ARG A 331 -10.17 -17.92 -6.42
C ARG A 331 -9.56 -17.10 -7.52
N ILE A 332 -10.42 -16.51 -8.33
CA ILE A 332 -10.04 -15.61 -9.42
C ILE A 332 -10.61 -14.24 -9.10
N HIS A 333 -9.76 -13.22 -9.09
CA HIS A 333 -10.16 -11.85 -8.84
C HIS A 333 -9.78 -10.96 -10.01
N TYR A 334 -10.63 -10.01 -10.30
CA TYR A 334 -10.38 -8.97 -11.28
C TYR A 334 -10.73 -7.60 -10.70
N THR A 335 -9.96 -6.60 -11.10
CA THR A 335 -10.18 -5.20 -10.69
C THR A 335 -9.81 -4.26 -11.81
N ALA A 336 -10.65 -3.26 -12.02
CA ALA A 336 -10.39 -2.06 -12.78
C ALA A 336 -10.20 -0.90 -11.81
N THR A 337 -9.05 -0.21 -11.90
CA THR A 337 -8.70 0.96 -11.08
C THR A 337 -8.39 2.14 -12.00
N LEU A 338 -9.01 3.29 -11.76
CA LEU A 338 -8.70 4.50 -12.52
C LEU A 338 -7.37 5.11 -12.02
N GLU A 339 -6.43 5.33 -12.93
CA GLU A 339 -5.21 6.08 -12.65
C GLU A 339 -5.45 7.60 -12.87
N PRO A 340 -5.42 8.42 -11.82
CA PRO A 340 -5.87 9.81 -11.91
C PRO A 340 -4.97 10.68 -12.80
N TYR A 341 -3.65 10.42 -12.81
CA TYR A 341 -2.68 11.25 -13.52
C TYR A 341 -2.66 10.98 -15.04
N VAL A 342 -2.85 9.74 -15.41
CA VAL A 342 -2.82 9.29 -16.81
C VAL A 342 -4.22 9.16 -17.40
N ARG A 343 -5.25 9.19 -16.54
CA ARG A 343 -6.67 8.99 -16.88
C ARG A 343 -6.92 7.69 -17.66
N THR A 344 -6.14 6.66 -17.35
CA THR A 344 -6.28 5.32 -17.92
C THR A 344 -6.80 4.36 -16.87
N VAL A 345 -7.27 3.20 -17.31
CA VAL A 345 -7.72 2.14 -16.42
C VAL A 345 -6.62 1.11 -16.28
N MET A 346 -6.13 0.92 -15.06
CA MET A 346 -5.27 -0.19 -14.71
C MET A 346 -6.13 -1.43 -14.44
N ASN A 347 -5.86 -2.49 -15.18
CA ASN A 347 -6.54 -3.77 -15.04
C ASN A 347 -5.64 -4.74 -14.27
N THR A 348 -6.15 -5.29 -13.17
CA THR A 348 -5.42 -6.25 -12.34
C THR A 348 -6.17 -7.57 -12.24
N GLY A 349 -5.47 -8.65 -12.57
CA GLY A 349 -5.92 -10.02 -12.36
C GLY A 349 -5.16 -10.70 -11.24
N THR A 350 -5.83 -11.54 -10.47
CA THR A 350 -5.22 -12.39 -9.44
C THR A 350 -5.82 -13.79 -9.50
N VAL A 351 -4.95 -14.78 -9.42
CA VAL A 351 -5.33 -16.19 -9.22
C VAL A 351 -4.77 -16.63 -7.88
N GLY A 352 -5.62 -17.18 -7.02
CA GLY A 352 -5.26 -17.73 -5.71
C GLY A 352 -5.68 -19.18 -5.57
N LEU A 353 -4.80 -19.99 -5.00
CA LEU A 353 -5.03 -21.39 -4.63
C LEU A 353 -4.97 -21.50 -3.12
N PHE A 354 -5.99 -22.10 -2.53
CA PHE A 354 -6.10 -22.38 -1.09
C PHE A 354 -6.11 -23.89 -0.89
N LEU A 355 -5.31 -24.36 0.08
CA LEU A 355 -5.06 -25.75 0.44
C LEU A 355 -5.48 -25.99 1.88
#